data_007f321811a9e3922654c22b64b2c10d
#
_entry.id   007f321811a9e3922654c22b64b2c10d
#
_cell.length_a   1.000
_cell.length_b   1.000
_cell.length_c   1.000
_cell.angle_alpha   90.00
_cell.angle_beta   90.00
_cell.angle_gamma   90.00
#
_symmetry.space_group_name_H-M   'P 1'
#
loop_
_entity.id
_entity.type
_entity.pdbx_description
1 polymer ?
#
loop_
_entity_poly.entity_id
_entity_poly.type
_entity_poly.pdbx_seq_one_letter_code
_entity_poly.pdbx_strand_id
1 'polypeptide(L)'
;MRHRKSGRQLNRNSSHRQAMFRNMAGSLVRHEIIKTTLPKAKELRRVVEPLITLAKTDSVANRRLAFARTRDNEIVAKLFNELGPRFAEPGRWLHSYSEVWLPCRRQCADGLHRAG
;
A
#
# COMPACT_ATOMS: atom_id res chain seq x y z
N MET A 1 -25.38 -12.50 -6.99
CA MET A 1 -25.27 -11.64 -5.80
C MET A 1 -23.82 -11.63 -5.27
N ARG A 2 -23.28 -10.45 -4.96
CA ARG A 2 -21.86 -10.32 -4.61
C ARG A 2 -21.65 -10.24 -3.09
N HIS A 3 -22.02 -11.27 -2.38
CA HIS A 3 -21.80 -11.29 -0.92
C HIS A 3 -20.31 -11.33 -0.60
N ARG A 4 -19.84 -10.38 0.23
CA ARG A 4 -18.45 -10.27 0.70
C ARG A 4 -17.39 -10.17 -0.41
N LYS A 5 -17.83 -9.98 -1.65
CA LYS A 5 -16.92 -9.77 -2.78
C LYS A 5 -16.75 -8.28 -3.00
N SER A 6 -15.81 -7.70 -2.31
CA SER A 6 -15.46 -6.28 -2.46
C SER A 6 -14.21 -6.15 -3.31
N GLY A 7 -14.02 -4.96 -3.86
CA GLY A 7 -12.85 -4.68 -4.68
C GLY A 7 -13.11 -4.81 -6.16
N ARG A 8 -12.19 -4.28 -6.94
CA ARG A 8 -12.25 -4.24 -8.39
C ARG A 8 -11.48 -5.42 -8.98
N GLN A 9 -12.02 -6.03 -10.01
CA GLN A 9 -11.37 -7.18 -10.67
C GLN A 9 -10.17 -6.75 -11.51
N LEU A 10 -10.19 -5.57 -12.11
CA LEU A 10 -9.10 -5.03 -12.95
C LEU A 10 -8.74 -5.98 -14.10
N ASN A 11 -9.73 -6.71 -14.63
CA ASN A 11 -9.58 -7.70 -15.70
C ASN A 11 -8.53 -8.78 -15.40
N ARG A 12 -8.40 -9.17 -14.12
CA ARG A 12 -7.45 -10.19 -13.67
C ARG A 12 -8.13 -11.19 -12.77
N ASN A 13 -7.61 -12.42 -12.75
CA ASN A 13 -8.07 -13.42 -11.80
C ASN A 13 -7.54 -13.09 -10.39
N SER A 14 -8.03 -13.76 -9.36
CA SER A 14 -7.71 -13.44 -7.98
C SER A 14 -6.22 -13.61 -7.67
N SER A 15 -5.59 -14.66 -8.18
CA SER A 15 -4.16 -14.91 -7.96
C SER A 15 -3.29 -13.83 -8.57
N HIS A 16 -3.57 -13.47 -9.82
CA HIS A 16 -2.83 -12.41 -10.53
C HIS A 16 -3.02 -11.06 -9.84
N ARG A 17 -4.25 -10.75 -9.44
CA ARG A 17 -4.55 -9.49 -8.74
C ARG A 17 -3.82 -9.40 -7.41
N GLN A 18 -3.80 -10.48 -6.65
CA GLN A 18 -3.10 -10.55 -5.37
C GLN A 18 -1.58 -10.33 -5.55
N ALA A 19 -0.99 -11.00 -6.53
CA ALA A 19 0.43 -10.83 -6.84
C ALA A 19 0.74 -9.41 -7.28
N MET A 20 -0.11 -8.83 -8.13
CA MET A 20 0.05 -7.45 -8.58
C MET A 20 0.06 -6.47 -7.41
N PHE A 21 -0.91 -6.57 -6.51
CA PHE A 21 -0.98 -5.66 -5.37
C PHE A 21 0.13 -5.89 -4.37
N ARG A 22 0.61 -7.11 -4.21
CA ARG A 22 1.77 -7.39 -3.38
C ARG A 22 3.01 -6.67 -3.91
N ASN A 23 3.25 -6.76 -5.21
CA ASN A 23 4.37 -6.08 -5.85
C ASN A 23 4.23 -4.56 -5.79
N MET A 24 3.03 -4.04 -6.01
CA MET A 24 2.78 -2.60 -5.93
C MET A 24 2.97 -2.08 -4.50
N ALA A 25 2.50 -2.82 -3.51
CA ALA A 25 2.69 -2.45 -2.10
C ALA A 25 4.18 -2.42 -1.74
N GLY A 26 4.94 -3.42 -2.20
CA GLY A 26 6.39 -3.43 -2.03
C GLY A 26 7.07 -2.23 -2.66
N SER A 27 6.69 -1.91 -3.90
CA SER A 27 7.23 -0.75 -4.60
C SER A 27 6.89 0.56 -3.90
N LEU A 28 5.65 0.70 -3.42
CA LEU A 28 5.22 1.89 -2.70
C LEU A 28 6.00 2.08 -1.40
N VAL A 29 6.20 1.01 -0.65
CA VAL A 29 7.00 1.08 0.59
C VAL A 29 8.45 1.43 0.28
N ARG A 30 9.02 0.84 -0.76
CA ARG A 30 10.42 1.07 -1.12
C ARG A 30 10.69 2.47 -1.63
N HIS A 31 9.84 2.97 -2.50
CA HIS A 31 10.04 4.27 -3.18
C HIS A 31 9.19 5.40 -2.63
N GLU A 32 8.20 5.09 -1.80
CA GLU A 32 7.23 6.00 -1.17
C GLU A 32 6.29 6.69 -2.16
N ILE A 33 6.62 6.75 -3.44
CA ILE A 33 5.76 7.29 -4.51
C ILE A 33 5.81 6.36 -5.71
N ILE A 34 4.65 6.01 -6.27
CA ILE A 34 4.58 5.23 -7.49
C ILE A 34 3.54 5.83 -8.43
N LYS A 35 3.70 5.55 -9.72
CA LYS A 35 2.73 5.91 -10.75
C LYS A 35 1.85 4.71 -11.06
N THR A 36 0.55 4.93 -11.09
CA THR A 36 -0.39 3.88 -11.44
C THR A 36 -1.71 4.49 -11.88
N THR A 37 -2.61 3.66 -12.34
CA THR A 37 -3.95 4.12 -12.72
C THR A 37 -4.78 4.40 -11.46
N LEU A 38 -5.77 5.27 -11.59
CA LEU A 38 -6.64 5.63 -10.47
C LEU A 38 -7.35 4.43 -9.83
N PRO A 39 -7.93 3.50 -10.60
CA PRO A 39 -8.53 2.31 -10.00
C PRO A 39 -7.56 1.46 -9.19
N LYS A 40 -6.34 1.26 -9.70
CA LYS A 40 -5.30 0.51 -8.99
C LYS A 40 -4.87 1.23 -7.73
N ALA A 41 -4.71 2.55 -7.79
CA ALA A 41 -4.34 3.35 -6.63
C ALA A 41 -5.38 3.24 -5.51
N LYS A 42 -6.66 3.31 -5.85
CA LYS A 42 -7.75 3.19 -4.88
C LYS A 42 -7.78 1.81 -4.21
N GLU A 43 -7.57 0.76 -4.97
CA GLU A 43 -7.58 -0.60 -4.43
C GLU A 43 -6.29 -0.91 -3.66
N LEU A 44 -5.17 -0.33 -4.05
CA LEU A 44 -3.90 -0.52 -3.35
C LEU A 44 -3.96 -0.01 -1.91
N ARG A 45 -4.75 1.01 -1.63
CA ARG A 45 -4.95 1.51 -0.27
C ARG A 45 -5.42 0.40 0.68
N ARG A 46 -6.30 -0.46 0.21
CA ARG A 46 -6.82 -1.57 1.01
C ARG A 46 -5.74 -2.60 1.38
N VAL A 47 -4.66 -2.63 0.64
CA VAL A 47 -3.54 -3.53 0.90
C VAL A 47 -2.50 -2.87 1.80
N VAL A 48 -2.19 -1.60 1.53
CA VAL A 48 -1.11 -0.87 2.21
C VAL A 48 -1.51 -0.38 3.60
N GLU A 49 -2.73 0.13 3.76
CA GLU A 49 -3.18 0.64 5.06
C GLU A 49 -3.09 -0.37 6.20
N PRO A 50 -3.53 -1.65 6.02
CA PRO A 50 -3.35 -2.65 7.05
C PRO A 50 -1.88 -2.93 7.38
N LEU A 51 -0.99 -2.87 6.40
CA LEU A 51 0.44 -3.07 6.62
C LEU A 51 1.02 -1.96 7.50
N ILE A 52 0.64 -0.72 7.24
CA ILE A 52 1.06 0.43 8.04
C ILE A 52 0.52 0.31 9.47
N THR A 53 -0.72 -0.12 9.61
CA THR A 53 -1.33 -0.33 10.92
C THR A 53 -0.58 -1.39 11.73
N LEU A 54 -0.19 -2.49 11.10
CA LEU A 54 0.65 -3.51 11.75
C LEU A 54 2.00 -2.93 12.18
N ALA A 55 2.58 -2.09 11.33
CA ALA A 55 3.90 -1.52 11.56
C ALA A 55 3.95 -0.55 12.74
N LYS A 56 2.82 0.00 13.16
CA LYS A 56 2.76 0.89 14.33
C LYS A 56 3.14 0.18 15.62
N THR A 57 2.89 -1.12 15.71
CA THR A 57 3.26 -1.91 16.88
C THR A 57 4.33 -2.92 16.45
N ASP A 58 5.56 -2.71 16.89
CA ASP A 58 6.67 -3.60 16.54
C ASP A 58 6.66 -4.83 17.45
N SER A 59 6.34 -5.97 16.87
CA SER A 59 6.39 -7.25 17.55
C SER A 59 6.77 -8.34 16.56
N VAL A 60 7.29 -9.45 17.07
CA VAL A 60 7.67 -10.60 16.22
C VAL A 60 6.47 -11.12 15.45
N ALA A 61 5.31 -11.21 16.10
CA ALA A 61 4.08 -11.66 15.45
C ALA A 61 3.68 -10.75 14.29
N ASN A 62 3.72 -9.43 14.51
CA ASN A 62 3.36 -8.45 13.49
C ASN A 62 4.35 -8.47 12.32
N ARG A 63 5.65 -8.62 12.61
CA ARG A 63 6.67 -8.74 11.56
C ARG A 63 6.46 -10.00 10.71
N ARG A 64 6.14 -11.11 11.34
CA ARG A 64 5.85 -12.36 10.63
C ARG A 64 4.61 -12.24 9.75
N LEU A 65 3.56 -11.59 10.25
CA LEU A 65 2.34 -11.37 9.49
C LEU A 65 2.59 -10.44 8.29
N ALA A 66 3.33 -9.37 8.50
CA ALA A 66 3.71 -8.46 7.41
C ALA A 66 4.54 -9.19 6.36
N PHE A 67 5.48 -10.03 6.77
CA PHE A 67 6.27 -10.84 5.85
C PHE A 67 5.40 -11.82 5.06
N ALA A 68 4.43 -12.43 5.70
CA ALA A 68 3.50 -13.34 5.02
C ALA A 68 2.74 -12.63 3.90
N ARG A 69 2.44 -11.36 4.09
CA ARG A 69 1.72 -10.54 3.10
C ARG A 69 2.61 -9.98 2.01
N THR A 70 3.84 -9.58 2.33
CA THR A 70 4.75 -8.91 1.39
C THR A 70 5.80 -9.83 0.78
N ARG A 71 6.24 -10.85 1.51
CA ARG A 71 7.27 -11.81 1.10
C ARG A 71 8.62 -11.16 0.79
N ASP A 72 8.93 -10.06 1.45
CA ASP A 72 10.19 -9.35 1.26
C ASP A 72 10.68 -8.80 2.60
N ASN A 73 11.88 -9.22 2.99
CA ASN A 73 12.47 -8.81 4.25
C ASN A 73 12.83 -7.32 4.30
N GLU A 74 13.27 -6.77 3.17
CA GLU A 74 13.61 -5.34 3.08
C GLU A 74 12.38 -4.47 3.30
N ILE A 75 11.25 -4.87 2.71
CA ILE A 75 9.99 -4.16 2.86
C ILE A 75 9.52 -4.21 4.31
N VAL A 76 9.60 -5.37 4.95
CA VAL A 76 9.24 -5.52 6.36
C VAL A 76 10.15 -4.65 7.24
N ALA A 77 11.45 -4.68 7.00
CA ALA A 77 12.40 -3.87 7.75
C ALA A 77 12.06 -2.37 7.64
N LYS A 78 11.82 -1.90 6.42
CA LYS A 78 11.46 -0.49 6.20
C LYS A 78 10.13 -0.13 6.86
N LEU A 79 9.13 -0.99 6.76
CA LEU A 79 7.84 -0.77 7.40
C LEU A 79 7.96 -0.54 8.90
N PHE A 80 8.67 -1.42 9.59
CA PHE A 80 8.75 -1.37 11.06
C PHE A 80 9.79 -0.39 11.58
N ASN A 81 10.87 -0.15 10.84
CA ASN A 81 11.94 0.75 11.29
C ASN A 81 11.68 2.22 10.93
N GLU A 82 11.07 2.48 9.79
CA GLU A 82 10.87 3.85 9.29
C GLU A 82 9.41 4.27 9.27
N LEU A 83 8.55 3.51 8.58
CA LEU A 83 7.17 3.92 8.36
C LEU A 83 6.30 3.79 9.61
N GLY A 84 6.50 2.74 10.40
CA GLY A 84 5.77 2.55 11.65
C GLY A 84 5.90 3.74 12.59
N PRO A 85 7.12 4.13 12.95
CA PRO A 85 7.33 5.32 13.79
C PRO A 85 6.81 6.62 13.17
N ARG A 86 6.95 6.77 11.85
CA ARG A 86 6.47 7.98 11.14
C ARG A 86 4.97 8.14 11.25
N PHE A 87 4.21 7.06 11.16
CA PHE A 87 2.75 7.08 11.19
C PHE A 87 2.14 6.77 12.55
N ALA A 88 2.96 6.60 13.58
CA ALA A 88 2.48 6.26 14.92
C ALA A 88 1.70 7.40 15.59
N GLU A 89 2.01 8.65 15.26
CA GLU A 89 1.30 9.81 15.79
C GLU A 89 -0.05 9.97 15.09
N PRO A 90 -1.17 10.06 15.82
CA PRO A 90 -2.51 10.04 15.23
C PRO A 90 -2.75 11.05 14.12
N GLY A 91 -2.44 12.31 14.32
CA GLY A 91 -2.67 13.35 13.32
C GLY A 91 -1.74 13.23 12.11
N ARG A 92 -0.53 12.82 12.36
CA ARG A 92 0.50 12.73 11.34
C ARG A 92 0.26 11.58 10.36
N TRP A 93 -0.32 10.49 10.85
CA TRP A 93 -0.63 9.34 10.00
C TRP A 93 -1.51 9.72 8.81
N LEU A 94 -2.59 10.40 9.07
CA LEU A 94 -3.55 10.76 8.02
C LEU A 94 -2.95 11.75 7.02
N HIS A 95 -2.24 12.74 7.53
CA HIS A 95 -1.63 13.78 6.71
C HIS A 95 -0.50 13.23 5.82
N SER A 96 0.42 12.50 6.40
CA SER A 96 1.54 11.91 5.66
C SER A 96 1.08 10.92 4.60
N TYR A 97 0.03 10.17 4.92
CA TYR A 97 -0.56 9.24 3.96
C TYR A 97 -1.13 9.99 2.75
N SER A 98 -1.78 11.12 3.00
CA SER A 98 -2.29 11.96 1.92
C SER A 98 -1.18 12.47 1.02
N GLU A 99 -0.05 12.85 1.57
CA GLU A 99 1.10 13.31 0.81
C GLU A 99 1.67 12.22 -0.11
N VAL A 100 1.76 11.00 0.39
CA VAL A 100 2.25 9.87 -0.40
C VAL A 100 1.31 9.55 -1.57
N TRP A 101 0.00 9.58 -1.33
CA TRP A 101 -0.98 9.23 -2.35
C TRP A 101 -1.34 10.36 -3.30
N LEU A 102 -1.25 11.60 -2.85
CA LEU A 102 -1.75 12.72 -3.61
C LEU A 102 -1.12 12.88 -5.00
N PRO A 103 0.21 12.76 -5.15
CA PRO A 103 0.81 12.82 -6.49
C PRO A 103 0.30 11.72 -7.42
N CYS A 104 0.19 10.51 -6.92
CA CYS A 104 -0.34 9.39 -7.69
C CYS A 104 -1.79 9.63 -8.11
N ARG A 105 -2.62 10.11 -7.16
CA ARG A 105 -4.03 10.38 -7.43
C ARG A 105 -4.21 11.46 -8.49
N ARG A 106 -3.45 12.52 -8.41
CA ARG A 106 -3.51 13.61 -9.40
C ARG A 106 -3.16 13.11 -10.79
N GLN A 107 -2.06 12.40 -10.91
CA GLN A 107 -1.64 11.84 -12.19
C GLN A 107 -2.69 10.92 -12.78
N CYS A 108 -3.27 10.06 -11.95
CA CYS A 108 -4.31 9.15 -12.39
C CYS A 108 -5.61 9.86 -12.73
N ALA A 109 -5.98 10.89 -11.97
CA ALA A 109 -7.22 11.64 -12.18
C ALA A 109 -7.16 12.44 -13.49
N ASP A 110 -6.01 13.01 -13.79
CA ASP A 110 -5.82 13.80 -15.01
C ASP A 110 -5.66 12.93 -16.25
N GLY A 111 -5.59 11.62 -16.10
CA GLY A 111 -5.33 10.70 -17.19
C GLY A 111 -3.95 10.88 -17.80
N LEU A 112 -3.14 11.70 -17.19
CA LEU A 112 -1.80 12.00 -17.65
C LEU A 112 -0.79 11.20 -16.85
N HIS A 113 -0.19 10.24 -17.47
CA HIS A 113 0.87 9.46 -16.87
C HIS A 113 2.18 10.23 -16.90
N ARG A 114 2.16 11.43 -16.35
CA ARG A 114 3.36 12.24 -16.31
C ARG A 114 4.36 11.70 -15.31
N ALA A 115 5.61 11.88 -15.67
CA ALA A 115 6.67 11.70 -14.71
C ALA A 115 6.62 12.83 -13.69
N GLY A 116 6.65 12.51 -12.48
CA GLY A 116 6.81 13.49 -11.40
C GLY A 116 5.62 13.94 -10.75
#